data_89dea2d4f5525fab29682d3e1c68a24d
#
_entry.id   89dea2d4f5525fab29682d3e1c68a24d
#
_cell.length_a   1.000
_cell.length_b   1.000
_cell.length_c   1.000
_cell.angle_alpha   90.00
_cell.angle_beta   90.00
_cell.angle_gamma   90.00
#
_symmetry.space_group_name_H-M   'P 1'
#
loop_
_entity.id
_entity.type
_entity.pdbx_description
1 polymer ?
#
loop_
_entity_poly.entity_id
_entity_poly.type
_entity_poly.pdbx_seq_one_letter_code
_entity_poly.pdbx_strand_id
1 'polypeptide(L)'
;MARKKILFMAEAVTLAHVGRPLSLAQGLDEEEYEVHFACADGYDFCFKQATFRRWRIDSISSLQFLQALAHGRPVYTESTLHAYVEDDLRLLNAVRPDLVIGDFRLSLSVSARLQRIPYLTVSNAYWSPWVRQHYTVPSLPLTRMLPIWLAQPLFRLIRPLAFASHAVPL
;
A
#
# COMPACT_ATOMS: atom_id res chain seq x y z
N MET A 1 -3.31 4.36 32.62
CA MET A 1 -2.29 3.65 31.82
C MET A 1 -1.79 4.56 30.70
N ALA A 2 -0.53 4.42 30.24
CA ALA A 2 -0.11 5.18 29.06
C ALA A 2 -0.88 4.68 27.83
N ARG A 3 -1.36 5.61 26.98
CA ARG A 3 -2.07 5.26 25.73
C ARG A 3 -1.14 4.48 24.80
N LYS A 4 -1.70 3.50 24.08
CA LYS A 4 -0.96 2.77 23.05
C LYS A 4 -0.79 3.64 21.82
N LYS A 5 0.43 3.69 21.28
CA LYS A 5 0.76 4.53 20.14
C LYS A 5 0.61 3.76 18.84
N ILE A 6 -0.28 4.22 17.95
CA ILE A 6 -0.54 3.61 16.66
C ILE A 6 -0.13 4.57 15.55
N LEU A 7 0.71 4.10 14.63
CA LEU A 7 1.12 4.86 13.45
C LEU A 7 0.47 4.27 12.20
N PHE A 8 -0.35 5.06 11.52
CA PHE A 8 -0.83 4.75 10.18
C PHE A 8 0.12 5.31 9.13
N MET A 9 0.46 4.51 8.12
CA MET A 9 1.33 4.90 7.01
C MET A 9 0.65 4.58 5.68
N ALA A 10 0.27 5.62 4.95
CA ALA A 10 -0.49 5.50 3.71
C ALA A 10 0.35 5.88 2.49
N GLU A 11 0.41 5.00 1.50
CA GLU A 11 0.97 5.34 0.20
C GLU A 11 0.00 6.23 -0.58
N ALA A 12 0.36 7.49 -0.81
CA ALA A 12 -0.54 8.51 -1.34
C ALA A 12 -0.71 8.46 -2.88
N VAL A 13 -0.77 7.27 -3.46
CA VAL A 13 -0.92 7.08 -4.91
C VAL A 13 -2.37 7.17 -5.38
N THR A 14 -3.34 6.87 -4.51
CA THR A 14 -4.77 7.09 -4.77
C THR A 14 -5.52 7.46 -3.49
N LEU A 15 -6.69 8.09 -3.66
CA LEU A 15 -7.56 8.43 -2.53
C LEU A 15 -7.92 7.21 -1.66
N ALA A 16 -8.09 6.02 -2.26
CA ALA A 16 -8.45 4.82 -1.54
C ALA A 16 -7.37 4.39 -0.53
N HIS A 17 -6.09 4.55 -0.89
CA HIS A 17 -4.96 4.18 -0.01
C HIS A 17 -4.76 5.16 1.15
N VAL A 18 -5.29 6.37 1.06
CA VAL A 18 -5.31 7.34 2.15
C VAL A 18 -6.61 7.24 2.96
N GLY A 19 -7.75 7.13 2.28
CA GLY A 19 -9.06 7.15 2.92
C GLY A 19 -9.36 5.95 3.82
N ARG A 20 -8.94 4.74 3.42
CA ARG A 20 -9.16 3.53 4.22
C ARG A 20 -8.45 3.59 5.58
N PRO A 21 -7.12 3.80 5.63
CA PRO A 21 -6.44 3.91 6.91
C PRO A 21 -6.88 5.15 7.70
N LEU A 22 -7.29 6.24 7.04
CA LEU A 22 -7.84 7.42 7.71
C LEU A 22 -9.15 7.10 8.43
N SER A 23 -10.07 6.38 7.78
CA SER A 23 -11.33 5.95 8.40
C SER A 23 -11.10 5.03 9.61
N LEU A 24 -10.09 4.15 9.54
CA LEU A 24 -9.71 3.33 10.69
C LEU A 24 -9.12 4.17 11.82
N ALA A 25 -8.24 5.12 11.49
CA ALA A 25 -7.62 6.01 12.46
C ALA A 25 -8.65 6.86 13.21
N GLN A 26 -9.65 7.39 12.49
CA GLN A 26 -10.74 8.19 13.07
C GLN A 26 -11.72 7.39 13.95
N GLY A 27 -11.76 6.06 13.76
CA GLY A 27 -12.59 5.17 14.57
C GLY A 27 -11.94 4.69 15.87
N LEU A 28 -10.68 5.03 16.12
CA LEU A 28 -10.00 4.67 17.37
C LEU A 28 -10.36 5.64 18.50
N ASP A 29 -10.48 5.09 19.71
CA ASP A 29 -10.73 5.87 20.91
C ASP A 29 -9.47 6.66 21.30
N GLU A 30 -9.57 7.98 21.33
CA GLU A 30 -8.47 8.89 21.68
C GLU A 30 -8.07 8.79 23.17
N GLU A 31 -8.92 8.26 24.04
CA GLU A 31 -8.58 8.03 25.43
C GLU A 31 -7.67 6.81 25.59
N GLU A 32 -7.80 5.80 24.71
CA GLU A 32 -7.02 4.57 24.75
C GLU A 32 -5.76 4.64 23.86
N TYR A 33 -5.86 5.35 22.69
CA TYR A 33 -4.83 5.35 21.65
C TYR A 33 -4.29 6.77 21.37
N GLU A 34 -2.97 6.84 21.24
CA GLU A 34 -2.28 7.98 20.65
C GLU A 34 -2.06 7.71 19.17
N VAL A 35 -2.86 8.36 18.32
CA VAL A 35 -2.85 8.11 16.87
C VAL A 35 -1.92 9.08 16.16
N HIS A 36 -1.07 8.54 15.29
CA HIS A 36 -0.24 9.26 14.34
C HIS A 36 -0.59 8.81 12.92
N PHE A 37 -0.55 9.73 11.96
CA PHE A 37 -0.84 9.42 10.56
C PHE A 37 0.21 10.01 9.63
N ALA A 38 0.79 9.16 8.77
CA ALA A 38 1.83 9.55 7.80
C ALA A 38 1.35 9.31 6.37
N CYS A 39 1.44 10.33 5.55
CA CYS A 39 1.24 10.25 4.10
C CYS A 39 1.95 11.41 3.39
N ALA A 40 2.09 11.32 2.07
CA ALA A 40 2.56 12.44 1.27
C ALA A 40 1.48 13.53 1.15
N ASP A 41 1.89 14.70 0.69
CA ASP A 41 1.00 15.83 0.44
C ASP A 41 -0.03 15.53 -0.67
N GLY A 42 -1.03 16.40 -0.81
CA GLY A 42 -2.05 16.32 -1.87
C GLY A 42 -3.42 15.80 -1.42
N TYR A 43 -3.50 15.22 -0.21
CA TYR A 43 -4.76 14.73 0.38
C TYR A 43 -5.17 15.47 1.65
N ASP A 44 -4.67 16.70 1.86
CA ASP A 44 -4.94 17.51 3.06
C ASP A 44 -6.42 17.76 3.32
N PHE A 45 -7.21 17.81 2.24
CA PHE A 45 -8.65 17.97 2.33
C PHE A 45 -9.36 16.84 3.09
N CYS A 46 -8.77 15.63 3.14
CA CYS A 46 -9.30 14.49 3.89
C CYS A 46 -9.12 14.64 5.39
N PHE A 47 -8.16 15.46 5.84
CA PHE A 47 -7.73 15.55 7.23
C PHE A 47 -8.32 16.74 7.99
N LYS A 48 -9.28 17.47 7.43
CA LYS A 48 -9.84 18.70 8.03
C LYS A 48 -10.44 18.50 9.43
N GLN A 49 -10.90 17.29 9.73
CA GLN A 49 -11.49 16.93 11.02
C GLN A 49 -10.60 16.01 11.86
N ALA A 50 -9.37 15.75 11.41
CA ALA A 50 -8.45 14.87 12.13
C ALA A 50 -7.82 15.61 13.32
N THR A 51 -7.87 14.98 14.49
CA THR A 51 -7.32 15.47 15.75
C THR A 51 -5.92 14.93 16.04
N PHE A 52 -5.51 13.86 15.33
CA PHE A 52 -4.24 13.19 15.52
C PHE A 52 -3.07 13.87 14.79
N ARG A 53 -1.86 13.58 15.24
CA ARG A 53 -0.63 14.15 14.68
C ARG A 53 -0.34 13.61 13.30
N ARG A 54 -0.15 14.51 12.33
CA ARG A 54 0.25 14.18 10.97
C ARG A 54 1.76 14.26 10.78
N TRP A 55 2.24 13.38 9.91
CA TRP A 55 3.62 13.29 9.47
C TRP A 55 3.67 13.23 7.95
N ARG A 56 4.72 13.78 7.38
CA ARG A 56 4.98 13.68 5.96
C ARG A 56 5.93 12.54 5.70
N ILE A 57 5.60 11.73 4.68
CA ILE A 57 6.47 10.71 4.08
C ILE A 57 6.45 10.86 2.57
N ASP A 58 7.50 10.39 1.90
CA ASP A 58 7.55 10.42 0.44
C ASP A 58 6.69 9.31 -0.18
N SER A 59 6.02 9.64 -1.27
CA SER A 59 5.27 8.72 -2.14
C SER A 59 5.55 9.08 -3.60
N ILE A 60 5.53 8.08 -4.48
CA ILE A 60 5.48 8.36 -5.92
C ILE A 60 4.17 9.09 -6.26
N SER A 61 4.17 9.84 -7.34
CA SER A 61 2.96 10.54 -7.77
C SER A 61 1.89 9.58 -8.28
N SER A 62 0.61 9.96 -8.15
CA SER A 62 -0.51 9.21 -8.75
C SER A 62 -0.33 9.01 -10.26
N LEU A 63 0.26 9.98 -10.95
CA LEU A 63 0.54 9.88 -12.38
C LEU A 63 1.55 8.78 -12.70
N GLN A 64 2.67 8.72 -11.95
CA GLN A 64 3.68 7.66 -12.10
C GLN A 64 3.07 6.29 -11.83
N PHE A 65 2.27 6.17 -10.76
CA PHE A 65 1.55 4.94 -10.42
C PHE A 65 0.65 4.47 -11.56
N LEU A 66 -0.22 5.34 -12.08
CA LEU A 66 -1.15 5.02 -13.17
C LEU A 66 -0.43 4.69 -14.47
N GLN A 67 0.65 5.40 -14.81
CA GLN A 67 1.45 5.12 -16.00
C GLN A 67 2.15 3.76 -15.90
N ALA A 68 2.70 3.40 -14.74
CA ALA A 68 3.30 2.09 -14.53
C ALA A 68 2.27 0.97 -14.76
N LEU A 69 1.07 1.10 -14.18
CA LEU A 69 -0.02 0.14 -14.37
C LEU A 69 -0.47 0.06 -15.83
N ALA A 70 -0.66 1.20 -16.50
CA ALA A 70 -1.10 1.25 -17.90
C ALA A 70 -0.12 0.55 -18.86
N HIS A 71 1.17 0.57 -18.56
CA HIS A 71 2.21 -0.03 -19.38
C HIS A 71 2.67 -1.41 -18.87
N GLY A 72 2.08 -1.94 -17.79
CA GLY A 72 2.51 -3.21 -17.18
C GLY A 72 3.95 -3.18 -16.67
N ARG A 73 4.42 -2.01 -16.22
CA ARG A 73 5.76 -1.82 -15.65
C ARG A 73 5.73 -1.94 -14.13
N PRO A 74 6.85 -2.30 -13.49
CA PRO A 74 6.96 -2.21 -12.03
C PRO A 74 6.61 -0.81 -11.55
N VAL A 75 5.77 -0.73 -10.52
CA VAL A 75 5.33 0.54 -9.91
C VAL A 75 6.48 1.23 -9.19
N TYR A 76 7.33 0.45 -8.55
CA TYR A 76 8.49 0.92 -7.80
C TYR A 76 9.78 0.40 -8.39
N THR A 77 10.81 1.23 -8.39
CA THR A 77 12.19 0.82 -8.62
C THR A 77 12.82 0.38 -7.29
N GLU A 78 13.91 -0.38 -7.35
CA GLU A 78 14.69 -0.75 -6.16
C GLU A 78 15.14 0.49 -5.38
N SER A 79 15.66 1.51 -6.08
CA SER A 79 16.07 2.77 -5.46
C SER A 79 14.92 3.50 -4.76
N THR A 80 13.72 3.47 -5.32
CA THR A 80 12.53 4.04 -4.67
C THR A 80 12.19 3.29 -3.39
N LEU A 81 12.22 1.96 -3.41
CA LEU A 81 11.94 1.15 -2.23
C LEU A 81 13.00 1.34 -1.13
N HIS A 82 14.28 1.45 -1.50
CA HIS A 82 15.35 1.78 -0.56
C HIS A 82 15.11 3.13 0.13
N ALA A 83 14.83 4.18 -0.63
CA ALA A 83 14.52 5.50 -0.09
C ALA A 83 13.30 5.47 0.85
N TYR A 84 12.28 4.68 0.50
CA TYR A 84 11.10 4.49 1.35
C TYR A 84 11.44 3.80 2.68
N VAL A 85 12.28 2.75 2.64
CA VAL A 85 12.72 2.08 3.88
C VAL A 85 13.47 3.06 4.79
N GLU A 86 14.35 3.89 4.25
CA GLU A 86 15.08 4.90 5.03
C GLU A 86 14.13 5.95 5.64
N ASP A 87 13.15 6.41 4.87
CA ASP A 87 12.13 7.35 5.33
C ASP A 87 11.26 6.74 6.43
N ASP A 88 10.79 5.51 6.23
CA ASP A 88 10.04 4.74 7.22
C ASP A 88 10.85 4.59 8.53
N LEU A 89 12.11 4.19 8.44
CA LEU A 89 12.97 4.00 9.62
C LEU A 89 13.15 5.30 10.41
N ARG A 90 13.32 6.44 9.72
CA ARG A 90 13.39 7.76 10.37
C ARG A 90 12.11 8.05 11.16
N LEU A 91 10.95 7.81 10.53
CA LEU A 91 9.66 8.07 11.15
C LEU A 91 9.37 7.10 12.31
N LEU A 92 9.64 5.80 12.13
CA LEU A 92 9.47 4.79 13.18
C LEU A 92 10.33 5.11 14.42
N ASN A 93 11.55 5.57 14.22
CA ASN A 93 12.43 6.01 15.32
C ASN A 93 11.91 7.28 16.01
N ALA A 94 11.33 8.22 15.28
CA ALA A 94 10.80 9.46 15.83
C ALA A 94 9.50 9.24 16.63
N VAL A 95 8.60 8.39 16.11
CA VAL A 95 7.28 8.11 16.70
C VAL A 95 7.37 7.05 17.79
N ARG A 96 8.17 6.00 17.59
CA ARG A 96 8.27 4.79 18.44
C ARG A 96 6.88 4.18 18.69
N PRO A 97 6.16 3.75 17.66
CA PRO A 97 4.81 3.23 17.81
C PRO A 97 4.82 1.82 18.41
N ASP A 98 3.74 1.47 19.13
CA ASP A 98 3.47 0.09 19.57
C ASP A 98 2.97 -0.80 18.42
N LEU A 99 2.35 -0.18 17.40
CA LEU A 99 1.83 -0.84 16.20
C LEU A 99 1.90 0.09 15.00
N VAL A 100 2.27 -0.44 13.84
CA VAL A 100 2.19 0.25 12.56
C VAL A 100 1.11 -0.38 11.69
N ILE A 101 0.30 0.45 11.04
CA ILE A 101 -0.72 0.01 10.09
C ILE A 101 -0.44 0.68 8.74
N GLY A 102 -0.09 -0.13 7.73
CA GLY A 102 0.23 0.34 6.39
C GLY A 102 -0.89 0.10 5.39
N ASP A 103 -1.13 1.05 4.48
CA ASP A 103 -1.94 0.81 3.30
C ASP A 103 -1.08 1.05 2.05
N PHE A 104 -0.81 -0.03 1.33
CA PHE A 104 0.04 -0.06 0.12
C PHE A 104 1.48 0.43 0.33
N ARG A 105 1.94 0.62 1.57
CA ARG A 105 3.33 0.98 1.90
C ARG A 105 4.17 -0.29 1.99
N LEU A 106 4.67 -0.77 0.84
CA LEU A 106 5.38 -2.05 0.73
C LEU A 106 6.68 -2.10 1.53
N SER A 107 7.36 -0.97 1.68
CA SER A 107 8.59 -0.82 2.46
C SER A 107 8.44 -1.22 3.94
N LEU A 108 7.21 -1.16 4.50
CA LEU A 108 6.95 -1.58 5.87
C LEU A 108 7.20 -3.07 6.13
N SER A 109 7.14 -3.91 5.10
CA SER A 109 7.52 -5.32 5.21
C SER A 109 8.99 -5.50 5.64
N VAL A 110 9.83 -4.51 5.36
CA VAL A 110 11.24 -4.45 5.73
C VAL A 110 11.45 -3.56 6.96
N SER A 111 11.03 -2.29 6.89
CA SER A 111 11.32 -1.28 7.91
C SER A 111 10.75 -1.61 9.28
N ALA A 112 9.49 -2.08 9.35
CA ALA A 112 8.88 -2.48 10.61
C ALA A 112 9.55 -3.71 11.24
N ARG A 113 9.97 -4.68 10.40
CA ARG A 113 10.72 -5.85 10.87
C ARG A 113 12.10 -5.49 11.42
N LEU A 114 12.83 -4.60 10.75
CA LEU A 114 14.14 -4.11 11.21
C LEU A 114 14.02 -3.46 12.59
N GLN A 115 12.93 -2.74 12.84
CA GLN A 115 12.65 -2.09 14.13
C GLN A 115 11.96 -3.01 15.14
N ARG A 116 11.62 -4.25 14.74
CA ARG A 116 10.85 -5.21 15.57
C ARG A 116 9.52 -4.66 16.06
N ILE A 117 8.89 -3.83 15.24
CA ILE A 117 7.57 -3.25 15.54
C ILE A 117 6.50 -4.13 14.88
N PRO A 118 5.46 -4.55 15.59
CA PRO A 118 4.31 -5.22 15.00
C PRO A 118 3.70 -4.35 13.90
N TYR A 119 3.36 -4.96 12.74
CA TYR A 119 2.68 -4.22 11.70
C TYR A 119 1.54 -5.00 11.06
N LEU A 120 0.53 -4.27 10.61
CA LEU A 120 -0.61 -4.77 9.85
C LEU A 120 -0.65 -4.09 8.48
N THR A 121 -1.09 -4.82 7.48
CA THR A 121 -1.32 -4.27 6.14
C THR A 121 -2.81 -4.22 5.84
N VAL A 122 -3.31 -3.03 5.53
CA VAL A 122 -4.64 -2.85 4.94
C VAL A 122 -4.53 -3.10 3.44
N SER A 123 -5.32 -4.02 2.94
CA SER A 123 -5.26 -4.43 1.54
C SER A 123 -6.64 -4.70 0.98
N ASN A 124 -6.75 -4.74 -0.34
CA ASN A 124 -7.99 -5.15 -0.99
C ASN A 124 -8.21 -6.66 -0.81
N ALA A 125 -9.47 -7.07 -0.62
CA ALA A 125 -9.83 -8.47 -0.41
C ALA A 125 -9.30 -9.40 -1.51
N TYR A 126 -9.21 -8.91 -2.75
CA TYR A 126 -8.70 -9.70 -3.88
C TYR A 126 -7.19 -10.00 -3.83
N TRP A 127 -6.43 -9.38 -2.92
CA TRP A 127 -5.02 -9.73 -2.64
C TRP A 127 -4.90 -10.80 -1.55
N SER A 128 -6.03 -11.12 -0.91
CA SER A 128 -6.06 -12.14 0.13
C SER A 128 -5.96 -13.54 -0.47
N PRO A 129 -5.13 -14.45 0.07
CA PRO A 129 -5.07 -15.85 -0.36
C PRO A 129 -6.38 -16.61 -0.09
N TRP A 130 -7.27 -16.08 0.75
CA TRP A 130 -8.55 -16.67 1.13
C TRP A 130 -9.68 -16.38 0.15
N VAL A 131 -9.48 -15.42 -0.76
CA VAL A 131 -10.50 -15.04 -1.75
C VAL A 131 -10.32 -15.83 -3.04
N ARG A 132 -11.32 -16.60 -3.41
CA ARG A 132 -11.40 -17.25 -4.72
C ARG A 132 -11.74 -16.21 -5.78
N GLN A 133 -10.79 -15.88 -6.63
CA GLN A 133 -11.00 -14.90 -7.71
C GLN A 133 -11.17 -15.57 -9.06
N HIS A 134 -12.14 -15.06 -9.83
CA HIS A 134 -12.23 -15.30 -11.26
C HIS A 134 -11.43 -14.20 -11.99
N TYR A 135 -10.24 -14.56 -12.43
CA TYR A 135 -9.41 -13.63 -13.20
C TYR A 135 -9.91 -13.55 -14.64
N THR A 136 -10.20 -12.34 -15.08
CA THR A 136 -10.54 -12.03 -16.47
C THR A 136 -9.30 -11.53 -17.22
N VAL A 137 -9.26 -11.77 -18.51
CA VAL A 137 -8.18 -11.26 -19.38
C VAL A 137 -8.16 -9.73 -19.30
N PRO A 138 -7.02 -9.11 -18.97
CA PRO A 138 -6.90 -7.66 -18.96
C PRO A 138 -7.09 -7.09 -20.37
N SER A 139 -7.72 -5.91 -20.48
CA SER A 139 -7.96 -5.23 -21.75
C SER A 139 -6.68 -4.54 -22.25
N LEU A 140 -5.73 -5.31 -22.75
CA LEU A 140 -4.50 -4.82 -23.38
C LEU A 140 -4.66 -4.77 -24.91
N PRO A 141 -3.87 -3.95 -25.64
CA PRO A 141 -3.93 -3.93 -27.10
C PRO A 141 -3.83 -5.32 -27.74
N LEU A 142 -2.91 -6.16 -27.26
CA LEU A 142 -2.72 -7.53 -27.76
C LEU A 142 -3.94 -8.42 -27.48
N THR A 143 -4.54 -8.32 -26.30
CA THR A 143 -5.70 -9.16 -25.93
C THR A 143 -6.99 -8.72 -26.64
N ARG A 144 -7.07 -7.48 -27.15
CA ARG A 144 -8.19 -7.00 -27.96
C ARG A 144 -8.22 -7.61 -29.38
N MET A 145 -7.08 -8.07 -29.85
CA MET A 145 -6.97 -8.71 -31.19
C MET A 145 -7.38 -10.17 -31.17
N LEU A 146 -7.53 -10.80 -30.01
CA LEU A 146 -7.91 -12.18 -29.85
C LEU A 146 -9.35 -12.32 -29.36
N PRO A 147 -10.13 -13.27 -29.91
CA PRO A 147 -11.46 -13.58 -29.36
C PRO A 147 -11.34 -14.04 -27.91
N ILE A 148 -12.28 -13.61 -27.05
CA ILE A 148 -12.25 -13.86 -25.61
C ILE A 148 -12.20 -15.37 -25.25
N TRP A 149 -12.85 -16.20 -26.06
CA TRP A 149 -12.88 -17.64 -25.86
C TRP A 149 -11.49 -18.31 -26.04
N LEU A 150 -10.59 -17.70 -26.80
CA LEU A 150 -9.21 -18.14 -26.98
C LEU A 150 -8.28 -17.44 -25.96
N ALA A 151 -8.46 -16.13 -25.75
CA ALA A 151 -7.65 -15.34 -24.86
C ALA A 151 -7.77 -15.77 -23.39
N GLN A 152 -8.96 -16.17 -22.94
CA GLN A 152 -9.21 -16.56 -21.55
C GLN A 152 -8.48 -17.84 -21.11
N PRO A 153 -8.52 -18.96 -21.84
CA PRO A 153 -7.75 -20.16 -21.46
C PRO A 153 -6.24 -19.94 -21.57
N LEU A 154 -5.78 -19.21 -22.58
CA LEU A 154 -4.38 -18.88 -22.75
C LEU A 154 -3.86 -18.03 -21.56
N PHE A 155 -4.63 -17.03 -21.14
CA PHE A 155 -4.32 -16.21 -19.96
C PHE A 155 -4.26 -17.05 -18.68
N ARG A 156 -5.18 -17.99 -18.49
CA ARG A 156 -5.15 -18.89 -17.33
C ARG A 156 -3.90 -19.76 -17.29
N LEU A 157 -3.41 -20.19 -18.44
CA LEU A 157 -2.19 -21.02 -18.56
C LEU A 157 -0.92 -20.18 -18.29
N ILE A 158 -0.85 -18.96 -18.84
CA ILE A 158 0.36 -18.11 -18.76
C ILE A 158 0.44 -17.36 -17.42
N ARG A 159 -0.70 -17.04 -16.82
CA ARG A 159 -0.77 -16.24 -15.60
C ARG A 159 0.14 -16.72 -14.45
N PRO A 160 0.20 -18.01 -14.09
CA PRO A 160 1.09 -18.48 -13.02
C PRO A 160 2.58 -18.16 -13.29
N LEU A 161 2.99 -18.28 -14.55
CA LEU A 161 4.37 -17.99 -14.98
C LEU A 161 4.65 -16.48 -14.92
N ALA A 162 3.71 -15.66 -15.41
CA ALA A 162 3.83 -14.20 -15.33
C ALA A 162 3.84 -13.72 -13.89
N PHE A 163 3.03 -14.31 -13.01
CA PHE A 163 3.03 -13.97 -11.58
C PHE A 163 4.32 -14.40 -10.88
N ALA A 164 4.82 -15.59 -11.18
CA ALA A 164 6.09 -16.08 -10.62
C ALA A 164 7.30 -15.23 -11.02
N SER A 165 7.29 -14.66 -12.23
CA SER A 165 8.37 -13.76 -12.69
C SER A 165 8.30 -12.34 -12.07
N HIS A 166 7.17 -11.93 -11.53
CA HIS A 166 6.97 -10.61 -10.90
C HIS A 166 6.91 -10.68 -9.37
N ALA A 167 6.59 -11.84 -8.81
CA ALA A 167 6.63 -12.13 -7.39
C ALA A 167 7.98 -12.74 -7.02
N VAL A 168 9.06 -12.02 -7.27
CA VAL A 168 10.33 -12.36 -6.63
C VAL A 168 10.11 -12.14 -5.14
N PRO A 169 10.28 -13.15 -4.27
CA PRO A 169 10.14 -12.94 -2.84
C PRO A 169 11.23 -11.95 -2.41
N LEU A 170 10.77 -10.83 -1.86
CA LEU A 170 11.60 -9.91 -1.07
C LEU A 170 12.01 -10.58 0.24
#